data_d302b16fe8c55d685d012732a08949c8
#
_entry.id   d302b16fe8c55d685d012732a08949c8
#
_cell.length_a   1.000
_cell.length_b   1.000
_cell.length_c   1.000
_cell.angle_alpha   90.00
_cell.angle_beta   90.00
_cell.angle_gamma   90.00
#
_symmetry.space_group_name_H-M   'P 1'
#
loop_
_entity.id
_entity.type
_entity.pdbx_description
1 polymer ?
#
loop_
_entity_poly.entity_id
_entity_poly.type
_entity_poly.pdbx_seq_one_letter_code
_entity_poly.pdbx_strand_id
1 'polypeptide(L)'
;MYLSLVDFKKRVEFSLCQQHADDDDVRSFCEKAEKVGVGVVCVNPVNIPLTVELLESQGIEISANIGFPFGSHLPEAKILETRRAVEAGATQIDMVINVGALRSKKDNLVAEDIQGVVEAAQGRTVKAIIETWVLTVEEKQRACRIAEKAGAALVKTTTGVRSQYLLEITSDPKGATIEDMQLMRNVLSPEIKIKASGGIYTLDFALHLIRAGADQLGMSQGEKIIRQFQEHYGNGVELIA
;
A
#
# COMPACT_ATOMS: atom_id res chain seq x y z
N MET A 1 -15.58 10.32 14.73
CA MET A 1 -14.83 9.06 15.03
C MET A 1 -13.60 9.42 15.86
N TYR A 2 -13.43 8.78 17.03
CA TYR A 2 -12.19 8.95 17.82
C TYR A 2 -11.05 8.12 17.19
N LEU A 3 -9.91 8.74 16.99
CA LEU A 3 -8.68 8.11 16.51
C LEU A 3 -7.60 8.20 17.60
N SER A 4 -7.30 7.07 18.23
CA SER A 4 -6.21 7.01 19.21
C SER A 4 -4.84 7.03 18.52
N LEU A 5 -3.79 7.42 19.25
CA LEU A 5 -2.41 7.32 18.76
C LEU A 5 -2.05 5.88 18.40
N VAL A 6 -2.52 4.91 19.18
CA VAL A 6 -2.28 3.48 18.92
C VAL A 6 -2.95 3.05 17.61
N ASP A 7 -4.20 3.45 17.37
CA ASP A 7 -4.90 3.12 16.14
C ASP A 7 -4.32 3.86 14.93
N PHE A 8 -3.86 5.10 15.12
CA PHE A 8 -3.16 5.82 14.06
C PHE A 8 -1.86 5.11 13.65
N LYS A 9 -1.03 4.71 14.62
CA LYS A 9 0.19 3.92 14.36
C LYS A 9 -0.08 2.62 13.61
N LYS A 10 -1.15 1.88 13.97
CA LYS A 10 -1.56 0.65 13.30
C LYS A 10 -2.01 0.87 11.85
N ARG A 11 -2.51 2.05 11.51
CA ARG A 11 -2.90 2.41 10.15
C ARG A 11 -1.71 2.83 9.28
N VAL A 12 -0.58 3.17 9.90
CA VAL A 12 0.60 3.63 9.16
C VAL A 12 1.46 2.45 8.73
N GLU A 13 1.79 2.43 7.45
CA GLU A 13 2.79 1.55 6.86
C GLU A 13 4.00 2.36 6.42
N PHE A 14 5.17 2.01 6.95
CA PHE A 14 6.44 2.50 6.45
C PHE A 14 6.89 1.71 5.23
N SER A 15 7.53 2.37 4.27
CA SER A 15 7.97 1.71 3.04
C SER A 15 9.43 2.01 2.73
N LEU A 16 10.21 0.95 2.48
CA LEU A 16 11.58 1.00 1.95
C LEU A 16 11.60 0.23 0.62
N CYS A 17 11.29 0.93 -0.48
CA CYS A 17 11.11 0.34 -1.80
C CYS A 17 12.14 0.83 -2.83
N GLN A 18 13.18 1.55 -2.37
CA GLN A 18 14.25 2.05 -3.22
C GLN A 18 15.08 0.88 -3.76
N GLN A 19 15.35 0.93 -5.07
CA GLN A 19 16.12 -0.12 -5.75
C GLN A 19 17.58 -0.25 -5.28
N HIS A 20 18.11 0.79 -4.63
CA HIS A 20 19.48 0.86 -4.14
C HIS A 20 19.62 0.65 -2.63
N ALA A 21 18.52 0.34 -1.94
CA ALA A 21 18.55 0.08 -0.50
C ALA A 21 19.44 -1.15 -0.21
N ASP A 22 20.45 -0.94 0.59
CA ASP A 22 21.36 -1.99 1.06
C ASP A 22 20.95 -2.51 2.46
N ASP A 23 21.71 -3.44 3.01
CA ASP A 23 21.42 -4.05 4.31
C ASP A 23 21.44 -3.03 5.47
N ASP A 24 22.31 -2.03 5.41
CA ASP A 24 22.40 -0.98 6.44
C ASP A 24 21.17 -0.07 6.37
N ASP A 25 20.66 0.23 5.17
CA ASP A 25 19.38 0.92 4.98
C ASP A 25 18.23 0.13 5.57
N VAL A 26 18.18 -1.20 5.33
CA VAL A 26 17.14 -2.08 5.90
C VAL A 26 17.22 -2.11 7.43
N ARG A 27 18.40 -2.23 8.02
CA ARG A 27 18.60 -2.21 9.49
C ARG A 27 18.13 -0.88 10.08
N SER A 28 18.60 0.24 9.55
CA SER A 28 18.19 1.58 10.00
C SER A 28 16.69 1.82 9.85
N PHE A 29 16.07 1.28 8.79
CA PHE A 29 14.64 1.34 8.55
C PHE A 29 13.85 0.54 9.59
N CYS A 30 14.26 -0.70 9.89
CA CYS A 30 13.64 -1.55 10.89
C CYS A 30 13.74 -0.97 12.31
N GLU A 31 14.90 -0.45 12.70
CA GLU A 31 15.09 0.23 13.99
C GLU A 31 14.12 1.43 14.16
N LYS A 32 13.93 2.22 13.09
CA LYS A 32 12.98 3.34 13.10
C LYS A 32 11.54 2.84 13.23
N ALA A 33 11.18 1.79 12.48
CA ALA A 33 9.85 1.21 12.51
C ALA A 33 9.49 0.67 13.90
N GLU A 34 10.40 -0.05 14.54
CA GLU A 34 10.28 -0.56 15.91
C GLU A 34 10.13 0.58 16.92
N LYS A 35 11.06 1.55 16.91
CA LYS A 35 11.05 2.70 17.82
C LYS A 35 9.74 3.50 17.75
N VAL A 36 9.18 3.66 16.57
CA VAL A 36 7.91 4.38 16.35
C VAL A 36 6.72 3.50 16.70
N GLY A 37 6.82 2.19 16.53
CA GLY A 37 5.75 1.22 16.76
C GLY A 37 4.68 1.30 15.67
N VAL A 38 5.10 1.27 14.39
CA VAL A 38 4.18 1.25 13.24
C VAL A 38 3.48 -0.10 13.12
N GLY A 39 2.32 -0.14 12.45
CA GLY A 39 1.58 -1.38 12.27
C GLY A 39 2.20 -2.30 11.21
N VAL A 40 2.77 -1.72 10.16
CA VAL A 40 3.25 -2.46 8.98
C VAL A 40 4.52 -1.82 8.42
N VAL A 41 5.44 -2.64 7.95
CA VAL A 41 6.55 -2.24 7.07
C VAL A 41 6.39 -2.89 5.71
N CYS A 42 6.80 -2.20 4.65
CA CYS A 42 6.74 -2.72 3.27
C CYS A 42 8.12 -2.60 2.63
N VAL A 43 8.64 -3.72 2.15
CA VAL A 43 9.98 -3.81 1.54
C VAL A 43 9.94 -4.59 0.21
N ASN A 44 11.02 -4.50 -0.56
CA ASN A 44 11.19 -5.35 -1.73
C ASN A 44 11.39 -6.81 -1.30
N PRO A 45 10.96 -7.81 -2.10
CA PRO A 45 11.00 -9.22 -1.73
C PRO A 45 12.38 -9.73 -1.28
N VAL A 46 13.45 -9.23 -1.90
CA VAL A 46 14.83 -9.60 -1.54
C VAL A 46 15.20 -9.22 -0.09
N ASN A 47 14.55 -8.21 0.47
CA ASN A 47 14.83 -7.71 1.82
C ASN A 47 13.94 -8.35 2.90
N ILE A 48 12.98 -9.21 2.53
CA ILE A 48 12.08 -9.86 3.49
C ILE A 48 12.84 -10.69 4.54
N PRO A 49 13.82 -11.56 4.19
CA PRO A 49 14.52 -12.36 5.19
C PRO A 49 15.17 -11.51 6.29
N LEU A 50 15.90 -10.46 5.90
CA LEU A 50 16.54 -9.55 6.86
C LEU A 50 15.51 -8.77 7.69
N THR A 51 14.41 -8.32 7.06
CA THR A 51 13.34 -7.60 7.76
C THR A 51 12.66 -8.50 8.79
N VAL A 52 12.42 -9.78 8.47
CA VAL A 52 11.86 -10.77 9.40
C VAL A 52 12.81 -10.99 10.58
N GLU A 53 14.10 -11.23 10.32
CA GLU A 53 15.12 -11.38 11.37
C GLU A 53 15.07 -10.24 12.39
N LEU A 54 14.87 -9.00 11.91
CA LEU A 54 14.91 -7.79 12.73
C LEU A 54 13.59 -7.48 13.45
N LEU A 55 12.42 -7.85 12.88
CA LEU A 55 11.12 -7.39 13.35
C LEU A 55 10.13 -8.48 13.79
N GLU A 56 10.43 -9.78 13.59
CA GLU A 56 9.49 -10.89 13.87
C GLU A 56 8.92 -10.84 15.30
N SER A 57 9.76 -10.47 16.28
CA SER A 57 9.36 -10.42 17.71
C SER A 57 8.59 -9.15 18.10
N GLN A 58 8.47 -8.16 17.20
CA GLN A 58 7.94 -6.84 17.52
C GLN A 58 6.44 -6.68 17.24
N GLY A 59 5.81 -7.69 16.67
CA GLY A 59 4.39 -7.64 16.28
C GLY A 59 4.09 -6.65 15.14
N ILE A 60 5.12 -6.27 14.36
CA ILE A 60 5.00 -5.42 13.18
C ILE A 60 4.78 -6.34 11.97
N GLU A 61 3.74 -6.07 11.21
CA GLU A 61 3.44 -6.81 9.98
C GLU A 61 4.45 -6.49 8.88
N ILE A 62 4.83 -7.49 8.08
CA ILE A 62 5.82 -7.34 7.01
C ILE A 62 5.17 -7.58 5.66
N SER A 63 5.08 -6.53 4.84
CA SER A 63 4.51 -6.56 3.50
C SER A 63 5.59 -6.65 2.44
N ALA A 64 5.40 -7.52 1.45
CA ALA A 64 6.25 -7.62 0.27
C ALA A 64 5.62 -6.93 -0.93
N ASN A 65 6.38 -6.11 -1.65
CA ASN A 65 5.97 -5.59 -2.96
C ASN A 65 6.06 -6.67 -4.04
N ILE A 66 5.02 -6.84 -4.83
CA ILE A 66 4.99 -7.85 -5.90
C ILE A 66 4.71 -7.18 -7.26
N GLY A 67 5.51 -7.54 -8.27
CA GLY A 67 5.44 -6.91 -9.59
C GLY A 67 5.73 -5.41 -9.58
N PHE A 68 6.44 -4.95 -8.58
CA PHE A 68 6.62 -3.53 -8.28
C PHE A 68 7.80 -2.92 -9.07
N PRO A 69 7.71 -1.65 -9.56
CA PRO A 69 6.54 -0.77 -9.44
C PRO A 69 5.60 -0.81 -10.66
N PHE A 70 5.89 -1.58 -11.69
CA PHE A 70 5.23 -1.43 -13.01
C PHE A 70 3.99 -2.30 -13.21
N GLY A 71 3.86 -3.42 -12.51
CA GLY A 71 2.73 -4.33 -12.66
C GLY A 71 2.65 -5.12 -13.98
N SER A 72 3.53 -4.81 -14.94
CA SER A 72 3.52 -5.37 -16.31
C SER A 72 4.29 -6.69 -16.46
N HIS A 73 4.57 -7.36 -15.34
CA HIS A 73 5.19 -8.68 -15.32
C HIS A 73 4.19 -9.75 -15.77
N LEU A 74 4.71 -10.90 -16.21
CA LEU A 74 3.88 -12.07 -16.46
C LEU A 74 3.22 -12.52 -15.15
N PRO A 75 1.95 -12.98 -15.16
CA PRO A 75 1.26 -13.45 -13.96
C PRO A 75 2.04 -14.52 -13.21
N GLU A 76 2.67 -15.46 -13.91
CA GLU A 76 3.47 -16.54 -13.32
C GLU A 76 4.68 -16.00 -12.54
N ALA A 77 5.28 -14.90 -12.99
CA ALA A 77 6.38 -14.25 -12.29
C ALA A 77 5.92 -13.65 -10.97
N LYS A 78 4.77 -12.96 -10.95
CA LYS A 78 4.17 -12.41 -9.72
C LYS A 78 3.75 -13.53 -8.74
N ILE A 79 3.18 -14.61 -9.26
CA ILE A 79 2.82 -15.78 -8.46
C ILE A 79 4.06 -16.39 -7.79
N LEU A 80 5.16 -16.57 -8.55
CA LEU A 80 6.40 -17.10 -8.00
C LEU A 80 7.00 -16.14 -6.96
N GLU A 81 7.04 -14.84 -7.28
CA GLU A 81 7.54 -13.80 -6.37
C GLU A 81 6.75 -13.79 -5.07
N THR A 82 5.41 -13.89 -5.14
CA THR A 82 4.54 -13.99 -3.97
C THR A 82 4.84 -15.22 -3.12
N ARG A 83 4.96 -16.41 -3.73
CA ARG A 83 5.31 -17.62 -3.00
C ARG A 83 6.64 -17.49 -2.27
N ARG A 84 7.65 -16.97 -2.91
CA ARG A 84 8.97 -16.75 -2.31
C ARG A 84 8.94 -15.73 -1.18
N ALA A 85 8.19 -14.65 -1.33
CA ALA A 85 8.00 -13.67 -0.27
C ALA A 85 7.30 -14.28 0.97
N VAL A 86 6.27 -15.10 0.74
CA VAL A 86 5.55 -15.82 1.79
C VAL A 86 6.44 -16.85 2.50
N GLU A 87 7.21 -17.63 1.74
CA GLU A 87 8.19 -18.59 2.28
C GLU A 87 9.28 -17.89 3.11
N ALA A 88 9.64 -16.65 2.72
CA ALA A 88 10.61 -15.82 3.43
C ALA A 88 10.04 -15.14 4.68
N GLY A 89 8.73 -15.24 4.95
CA GLY A 89 8.09 -14.72 6.15
C GLY A 89 7.26 -13.45 5.97
N ALA A 90 6.95 -13.03 4.73
CA ALA A 90 6.01 -11.93 4.51
C ALA A 90 4.63 -12.28 5.06
N THR A 91 4.02 -11.34 5.80
CA THR A 91 2.67 -11.50 6.38
C THR A 91 1.60 -10.80 5.54
N GLN A 92 2.00 -9.87 4.67
CA GLN A 92 1.13 -9.15 3.74
C GLN A 92 1.79 -9.04 2.36
N ILE A 93 0.99 -8.78 1.33
CA ILE A 93 1.42 -8.66 -0.06
C ILE A 93 0.85 -7.38 -0.65
N ASP A 94 1.70 -6.53 -1.22
CA ASP A 94 1.34 -5.32 -1.97
C ASP A 94 1.62 -5.57 -3.47
N MET A 95 0.65 -6.05 -4.24
CA MET A 95 0.86 -6.31 -5.67
C MET A 95 0.44 -5.15 -6.56
N VAL A 96 1.18 -4.87 -7.62
CA VAL A 96 0.76 -3.92 -8.66
C VAL A 96 -0.01 -4.67 -9.75
N ILE A 97 -1.24 -4.20 -10.06
CA ILE A 97 -2.05 -4.80 -11.14
C ILE A 97 -1.41 -4.54 -12.51
N ASN A 98 -1.81 -5.31 -13.53
CA ASN A 98 -1.43 -5.00 -14.91
C ASN A 98 -2.29 -3.84 -15.45
N VAL A 99 -1.79 -2.60 -15.25
CA VAL A 99 -2.48 -1.36 -15.65
C VAL A 99 -2.68 -1.29 -17.17
N GLY A 100 -1.69 -1.78 -17.94
CA GLY A 100 -1.80 -1.81 -19.41
C GLY A 100 -2.94 -2.72 -19.88
N ALA A 101 -3.10 -3.88 -19.26
CA ALA A 101 -4.22 -4.79 -19.53
C ALA A 101 -5.56 -4.16 -19.17
N LEU A 102 -5.66 -3.50 -17.99
CA LEU A 102 -6.85 -2.78 -17.55
C LEU A 102 -7.28 -1.73 -18.58
N ARG A 103 -6.35 -0.84 -18.99
CA ARG A 103 -6.62 0.20 -20.00
C ARG A 103 -7.01 -0.38 -21.36
N SER A 104 -6.49 -1.55 -21.68
CA SER A 104 -6.84 -2.30 -22.91
C SER A 104 -8.15 -3.08 -22.79
N LYS A 105 -8.92 -2.91 -21.68
CA LYS A 105 -10.17 -3.62 -21.39
C LYS A 105 -10.02 -5.16 -21.34
N LYS A 106 -8.83 -5.64 -21.01
CA LYS A 106 -8.54 -7.07 -20.79
C LYS A 106 -8.81 -7.45 -19.32
N ASP A 107 -10.03 -7.22 -18.88
CA ASP A 107 -10.42 -7.31 -17.47
C ASP A 107 -10.20 -8.72 -16.88
N ASN A 108 -10.43 -9.79 -17.68
CA ASN A 108 -10.17 -11.15 -17.26
C ASN A 108 -8.68 -11.38 -16.95
N LEU A 109 -7.77 -10.85 -17.76
CA LEU A 109 -6.34 -10.95 -17.51
C LEU A 109 -5.94 -10.26 -16.19
N VAL A 110 -6.54 -9.10 -15.90
CA VAL A 110 -6.30 -8.38 -14.64
C VAL A 110 -6.85 -9.17 -13.46
N ALA A 111 -8.03 -9.77 -13.60
CA ALA A 111 -8.64 -10.58 -12.56
C ALA A 111 -7.81 -11.85 -12.27
N GLU A 112 -7.39 -12.57 -13.30
CA GLU A 112 -6.55 -13.78 -13.20
C GLU A 112 -5.18 -13.46 -12.56
N ASP A 113 -4.58 -12.32 -12.91
CA ASP A 113 -3.31 -11.84 -12.34
C ASP A 113 -3.44 -11.60 -10.81
N ILE A 114 -4.51 -10.92 -10.38
CA ILE A 114 -4.78 -10.68 -8.96
C ILE A 114 -5.11 -11.98 -8.25
N GLN A 115 -5.99 -12.80 -8.80
CA GLN A 115 -6.41 -14.07 -8.20
C GLN A 115 -5.23 -15.02 -8.00
N GLY A 116 -4.34 -15.12 -9.00
CA GLY A 116 -3.14 -15.96 -8.88
C GLY A 116 -2.23 -15.53 -7.73
N VAL A 117 -2.10 -14.21 -7.49
CA VAL A 117 -1.35 -13.68 -6.34
C VAL A 117 -2.09 -13.95 -5.02
N VAL A 118 -3.42 -13.80 -4.98
CA VAL A 118 -4.25 -14.11 -3.80
C VAL A 118 -4.10 -15.56 -3.40
N GLU A 119 -4.19 -16.48 -4.35
CA GLU A 119 -3.98 -17.92 -4.10
C GLU A 119 -2.55 -18.23 -3.62
N ALA A 120 -1.55 -17.61 -4.26
CA ALA A 120 -0.15 -17.77 -3.88
C ALA A 120 0.18 -17.21 -2.49
N ALA A 121 -0.59 -16.22 -2.02
CA ALA A 121 -0.43 -15.61 -0.70
C ALA A 121 -0.89 -16.51 0.46
N GLN A 122 -1.56 -17.64 0.20
CA GLN A 122 -1.92 -18.63 1.22
C GLN A 122 -2.66 -18.04 2.43
N GLY A 123 -3.68 -17.22 2.18
CA GLY A 123 -4.51 -16.59 3.22
C GLY A 123 -3.93 -15.32 3.84
N ARG A 124 -2.77 -14.86 3.40
CA ARG A 124 -2.22 -13.57 3.82
C ARG A 124 -2.95 -12.43 3.14
N THR A 125 -2.96 -11.27 3.79
CA THR A 125 -3.59 -10.06 3.26
C THR A 125 -2.95 -9.63 1.94
N VAL A 126 -3.74 -9.59 0.87
CA VAL A 126 -3.31 -9.05 -0.44
C VAL A 126 -3.91 -7.68 -0.67
N LYS A 127 -3.07 -6.73 -1.07
CA LYS A 127 -3.43 -5.35 -1.41
C LYS A 127 -3.15 -5.14 -2.91
N ALA A 128 -4.17 -4.77 -3.67
CA ALA A 128 -4.04 -4.51 -5.11
C ALA A 128 -3.77 -3.02 -5.36
N ILE A 129 -2.60 -2.67 -5.86
CA ILE A 129 -2.22 -1.30 -6.24
C ILE A 129 -2.76 -1.05 -7.65
N ILE A 130 -3.74 -0.15 -7.77
CA ILE A 130 -4.41 0.13 -9.05
C ILE A 130 -3.77 1.27 -9.84
N GLU A 131 -2.82 2.01 -9.27
CA GLU A 131 -2.08 3.12 -9.88
C GLU A 131 -3.00 4.25 -10.37
N THR A 132 -3.74 4.87 -9.45
CA THR A 132 -4.83 5.83 -9.75
C THR A 132 -4.43 7.02 -10.61
N TRP A 133 -3.18 7.47 -10.56
CA TRP A 133 -2.71 8.66 -11.31
C TRP A 133 -2.69 8.48 -12.85
N VAL A 134 -2.71 7.24 -13.35
CA VAL A 134 -2.71 6.95 -14.80
C VAL A 134 -4.05 6.44 -15.30
N LEU A 135 -5.08 6.47 -14.45
CA LEU A 135 -6.42 5.93 -14.72
C LEU A 135 -7.49 7.04 -14.78
N THR A 136 -8.41 6.90 -15.71
CA THR A 136 -9.66 7.67 -15.70
C THR A 136 -10.56 7.25 -14.55
N VAL A 137 -11.57 8.04 -14.23
CA VAL A 137 -12.59 7.71 -13.21
C VAL A 137 -13.22 6.35 -13.46
N GLU A 138 -13.61 6.06 -14.71
CA GLU A 138 -14.20 4.77 -15.10
C GLU A 138 -13.23 3.61 -14.92
N GLU A 139 -11.96 3.80 -15.29
CA GLU A 139 -10.91 2.79 -15.12
C GLU A 139 -10.62 2.52 -13.64
N LYS A 140 -10.59 3.55 -12.78
CA LYS A 140 -10.46 3.40 -11.31
C LYS A 140 -11.60 2.57 -10.73
N GLN A 141 -12.84 2.88 -11.11
CA GLN A 141 -14.02 2.13 -10.66
C GLN A 141 -13.95 0.66 -11.10
N ARG A 142 -13.56 0.42 -12.36
CA ARG A 142 -13.43 -0.92 -12.91
C ARG A 142 -12.32 -1.71 -12.20
N ALA A 143 -11.15 -1.09 -11.98
CA ALA A 143 -10.05 -1.69 -11.24
C ALA A 143 -10.46 -2.09 -9.81
N CYS A 144 -11.18 -1.23 -9.09
CA CYS A 144 -11.71 -1.54 -7.77
C CYS A 144 -12.60 -2.78 -7.78
N ARG A 145 -13.59 -2.83 -8.70
CA ARG A 145 -14.50 -3.99 -8.80
C ARG A 145 -13.79 -5.29 -9.17
N ILE A 146 -12.78 -5.21 -10.05
CA ILE A 146 -11.97 -6.38 -10.42
C ILE A 146 -11.15 -6.86 -9.23
N ALA A 147 -10.46 -5.95 -8.53
CA ALA A 147 -9.64 -6.29 -7.37
C ALA A 147 -10.47 -6.96 -6.25
N GLU A 148 -11.62 -6.39 -5.92
CA GLU A 148 -12.55 -6.97 -4.94
C GLU A 148 -13.02 -8.37 -5.35
N LYS A 149 -13.50 -8.54 -6.59
CA LYS A 149 -13.97 -9.84 -7.09
C LYS A 149 -12.87 -10.90 -7.17
N ALA A 150 -11.63 -10.47 -7.41
CA ALA A 150 -10.46 -11.36 -7.46
C ALA A 150 -9.92 -11.73 -6.07
N GLY A 151 -10.52 -11.21 -4.98
CA GLY A 151 -10.21 -11.59 -3.60
C GLY A 151 -9.14 -10.73 -2.93
N ALA A 152 -8.80 -9.56 -3.47
CA ALA A 152 -7.94 -8.62 -2.76
C ALA A 152 -8.64 -8.10 -1.49
N ALA A 153 -7.96 -8.13 -0.35
CA ALA A 153 -8.49 -7.64 0.92
C ALA A 153 -8.45 -6.10 1.03
N LEU A 154 -7.49 -5.48 0.31
CA LEU A 154 -7.40 -4.03 0.21
C LEU A 154 -7.19 -3.61 -1.25
N VAL A 155 -7.67 -2.39 -1.57
CA VAL A 155 -7.30 -1.70 -2.80
C VAL A 155 -6.43 -0.49 -2.43
N LYS A 156 -5.25 -0.39 -3.06
CA LYS A 156 -4.27 0.67 -2.80
C LYS A 156 -4.21 1.61 -3.99
N THR A 157 -4.07 2.91 -3.72
CA THR A 157 -4.08 3.95 -4.76
C THR A 157 -2.90 3.85 -5.72
N THR A 158 -1.68 4.08 -5.24
CA THR A 158 -0.51 4.22 -6.10
C THR A 158 0.71 3.50 -5.54
N THR A 159 1.70 3.26 -6.39
CA THR A 159 3.03 2.79 -5.98
C THR A 159 3.82 3.87 -5.22
N GLY A 160 3.52 5.15 -5.44
CA GLY A 160 4.31 6.27 -4.95
C GLY A 160 5.61 6.51 -5.74
N VAL A 161 5.93 5.66 -6.73
CA VAL A 161 7.15 5.79 -7.55
C VAL A 161 6.91 6.74 -8.70
N ARG A 162 7.58 7.89 -8.69
CA ARG A 162 7.53 8.87 -9.77
C ARG A 162 8.51 8.48 -10.87
N SER A 163 7.98 8.16 -12.06
CA SER A 163 8.78 7.94 -13.27
C SER A 163 8.69 9.14 -14.21
N GLN A 164 9.65 9.29 -15.10
CA GLN A 164 9.60 10.31 -16.16
C GLN A 164 8.34 10.15 -17.02
N TYR A 165 7.94 8.92 -17.35
CA TYR A 165 6.71 8.63 -18.10
C TYR A 165 5.45 9.13 -17.40
N LEU A 166 5.41 9.06 -16.07
CA LEU A 166 4.30 9.58 -15.31
C LEU A 166 4.18 11.10 -15.43
N LEU A 167 5.32 11.80 -15.44
CA LEU A 167 5.39 13.26 -15.61
C LEU A 167 4.98 13.70 -17.03
N GLU A 168 5.09 12.82 -18.04
CA GLU A 168 4.64 13.08 -19.40
C GLU A 168 3.11 13.02 -19.56
N ILE A 169 2.43 12.21 -18.74
CA ILE A 169 0.97 12.00 -18.81
C ILE A 169 0.20 12.76 -17.74
N THR A 170 0.86 13.25 -16.69
CA THR A 170 0.26 14.10 -15.67
C THR A 170 1.27 15.15 -15.20
N SER A 171 0.86 16.41 -15.24
CA SER A 171 1.70 17.56 -14.83
C SER A 171 1.98 17.58 -13.32
N ASP A 172 1.19 16.86 -12.53
CA ASP A 172 1.30 16.84 -11.07
C ASP A 172 0.84 15.50 -10.50
N PRO A 173 1.73 14.48 -10.45
CA PRO A 173 1.42 13.20 -9.80
C PRO A 173 1.32 13.39 -8.29
N LYS A 174 0.11 13.66 -7.82
CA LYS A 174 -0.18 13.99 -6.40
C LYS A 174 -0.07 12.80 -5.44
N GLY A 175 -0.08 11.57 -5.96
CA GLY A 175 -0.23 10.37 -5.16
C GLY A 175 -1.69 10.12 -4.78
N ALA A 176 -1.95 9.74 -3.54
CA ALA A 176 -3.31 9.60 -3.04
C ALA A 176 -4.03 10.96 -3.03
N THR A 177 -5.33 10.97 -3.35
CA THR A 177 -6.19 12.15 -3.29
C THR A 177 -7.45 11.87 -2.48
N ILE A 178 -8.09 12.93 -1.98
CA ILE A 178 -9.37 12.81 -1.26
C ILE A 178 -10.46 12.27 -2.21
N GLU A 179 -10.46 12.76 -3.44
CA GLU A 179 -11.39 12.35 -4.50
C GLU A 179 -11.26 10.85 -4.79
N ASP A 180 -10.03 10.33 -4.85
CA ASP A 180 -9.80 8.88 -5.03
C ASP A 180 -10.33 8.08 -3.84
N MET A 181 -10.12 8.53 -2.60
CA MET A 181 -10.67 7.86 -1.43
C MET A 181 -12.19 7.78 -1.48
N GLN A 182 -12.85 8.90 -1.77
CA GLN A 182 -14.30 8.97 -1.88
C GLN A 182 -14.84 8.08 -3.02
N LEU A 183 -14.17 8.13 -4.19
CA LEU A 183 -14.51 7.28 -5.32
C LEU A 183 -14.40 5.80 -4.98
N MET A 184 -13.27 5.39 -4.40
CA MET A 184 -13.02 4.00 -4.02
C MET A 184 -14.00 3.52 -2.95
N ARG A 185 -14.29 4.35 -1.93
CA ARG A 185 -15.26 4.00 -0.89
C ARG A 185 -16.68 3.84 -1.42
N ASN A 186 -17.07 4.63 -2.43
CA ASN A 186 -18.38 4.52 -3.07
C ASN A 186 -18.54 3.28 -3.97
N VAL A 187 -17.42 2.69 -4.41
CA VAL A 187 -17.42 1.55 -5.34
C VAL A 187 -17.23 0.22 -4.63
N LEU A 188 -16.37 0.19 -3.62
CA LEU A 188 -15.99 -1.01 -2.87
C LEU A 188 -17.02 -1.33 -1.79
N SER A 189 -17.22 -2.61 -1.51
CA SER A 189 -18.01 -3.04 -0.35
C SER A 189 -17.36 -2.60 0.97
N PRO A 190 -18.12 -2.48 2.07
CA PRO A 190 -17.59 -2.06 3.36
C PRO A 190 -16.48 -2.95 3.91
N GLU A 191 -16.46 -4.22 3.51
CA GLU A 191 -15.49 -5.23 3.94
C GLU A 191 -14.10 -5.01 3.31
N ILE A 192 -14.06 -4.41 2.12
CA ILE A 192 -12.79 -4.12 1.43
C ILE A 192 -12.19 -2.84 1.98
N LYS A 193 -10.99 -2.95 2.51
CA LYS A 193 -10.25 -1.80 3.04
C LYS A 193 -9.57 -1.01 1.92
N ILE A 194 -9.27 0.27 2.20
CA ILE A 194 -8.62 1.18 1.26
C ILE A 194 -7.29 1.63 1.85
N LYS A 195 -6.22 1.52 1.06
CA LYS A 195 -4.91 2.05 1.41
C LYS A 195 -4.59 3.27 0.55
N ALA A 196 -4.45 4.42 1.20
CA ALA A 196 -3.91 5.62 0.57
C ALA A 196 -2.37 5.56 0.54
N SER A 197 -1.75 5.82 -0.59
CA SER A 197 -0.29 5.74 -0.74
C SER A 197 0.22 6.74 -1.77
N GLY A 198 1.41 7.30 -1.48
CA GLY A 198 2.06 8.34 -2.28
C GLY A 198 1.61 9.75 -1.92
N GLY A 199 2.57 10.68 -1.85
CA GLY A 199 2.28 12.11 -1.64
C GLY A 199 1.83 12.52 -0.23
N ILE A 200 1.89 11.62 0.76
CA ILE A 200 1.44 11.90 2.13
C ILE A 200 2.62 12.47 2.94
N TYR A 201 2.70 13.79 3.03
CA TYR A 201 3.83 14.49 3.65
C TYR A 201 3.47 15.30 4.89
N THR A 202 2.16 15.47 5.19
CA THR A 202 1.68 16.25 6.34
C THR A 202 0.66 15.47 7.16
N LEU A 203 0.62 15.75 8.46
CA LEU A 203 -0.37 15.17 9.36
C LEU A 203 -1.80 15.52 8.96
N ASP A 204 -2.03 16.79 8.61
CA ASP A 204 -3.35 17.26 8.21
C ASP A 204 -3.88 16.47 7.01
N PHE A 205 -3.06 16.28 5.97
CA PHE A 205 -3.45 15.50 4.79
C PHE A 205 -3.70 14.02 5.14
N ALA A 206 -2.86 13.43 6.00
CA ALA A 206 -3.06 12.06 6.47
C ALA A 206 -4.42 11.88 7.17
N LEU A 207 -4.79 12.83 8.04
CA LEU A 207 -6.08 12.82 8.73
C LEU A 207 -7.27 13.05 7.77
N HIS A 208 -7.11 13.91 6.74
CA HIS A 208 -8.13 14.09 5.71
C HIS A 208 -8.36 12.80 4.89
N LEU A 209 -7.30 12.08 4.53
CA LEU A 209 -7.42 10.79 3.84
C LEU A 209 -8.17 9.75 4.69
N ILE A 210 -7.89 9.69 6.00
CA ILE A 210 -8.62 8.81 6.93
C ILE A 210 -10.10 9.19 6.99
N ARG A 211 -10.42 10.49 7.11
CA ARG A 211 -11.82 10.98 7.07
C ARG A 211 -12.52 10.62 5.78
N ALA A 212 -11.81 10.65 4.66
CA ALA A 212 -12.32 10.29 3.34
C ALA A 212 -12.47 8.78 3.10
N GLY A 213 -12.07 7.93 4.08
CA GLY A 213 -12.28 6.49 4.02
C GLY A 213 -11.03 5.64 3.89
N ALA A 214 -9.82 6.21 4.04
CA ALA A 214 -8.59 5.41 4.08
C ALA A 214 -8.50 4.61 5.39
N ASP A 215 -8.32 3.31 5.29
CA ASP A 215 -8.10 2.40 6.41
C ASP A 215 -6.60 2.27 6.74
N GLN A 216 -5.74 2.42 5.74
CA GLN A 216 -4.29 2.32 5.86
C GLN A 216 -3.60 3.43 5.06
N LEU A 217 -2.44 3.89 5.56
CA LEU A 217 -1.64 4.94 4.95
C LEU A 217 -0.22 4.43 4.67
N GLY A 218 0.17 4.38 3.39
CA GLY A 218 1.54 4.07 2.97
C GLY A 218 2.35 5.35 2.80
N MET A 219 3.37 5.56 3.61
CA MET A 219 4.14 6.81 3.59
C MET A 219 5.61 6.64 3.95
N SER A 220 6.47 7.41 3.29
CA SER A 220 7.91 7.47 3.60
C SER A 220 8.25 8.42 4.77
N GLN A 221 7.34 9.37 5.09
CA GLN A 221 7.51 10.35 6.16
C GLN A 221 6.76 9.98 7.45
N GLY A 222 6.43 8.70 7.62
CA GLY A 222 5.55 8.23 8.69
C GLY A 222 6.05 8.55 10.10
N GLU A 223 7.35 8.43 10.36
CA GLU A 223 7.93 8.79 11.67
C GLU A 223 7.62 10.24 12.05
N LYS A 224 7.87 11.18 11.13
CA LYS A 224 7.59 12.61 11.34
C LYS A 224 6.11 12.85 11.60
N ILE A 225 5.25 12.23 10.82
CA ILE A 225 3.79 12.41 10.91
C ILE A 225 3.24 11.83 12.22
N ILE A 226 3.70 10.65 12.64
CA ILE A 226 3.31 10.06 13.93
C ILE A 226 3.77 10.93 15.10
N ARG A 227 5.00 11.45 15.05
CA ARG A 227 5.49 12.38 16.07
C ARG A 227 4.63 13.65 16.13
N GLN A 228 4.30 14.25 14.99
CA GLN A 228 3.40 15.40 14.93
C GLN A 228 2.01 15.08 15.51
N PHE A 229 1.46 13.88 15.23
CA PHE A 229 0.20 13.45 15.83
C PHE A 229 0.29 13.44 17.36
N GLN A 230 1.35 12.85 17.90
CA GLN A 230 1.56 12.78 19.36
C GLN A 230 1.77 14.17 19.99
N GLU A 231 2.52 15.06 19.34
CA GLU A 231 2.77 16.44 19.80
C GLU A 231 1.49 17.29 19.83
N HIS A 232 0.61 17.13 18.80
CA HIS A 232 -0.60 17.96 18.67
C HIS A 232 -1.79 17.39 19.44
N TYR A 233 -1.94 16.08 19.52
CA TYR A 233 -3.15 15.41 20.02
C TYR A 233 -2.91 14.46 21.20
N GLY A 234 -1.66 14.29 21.63
CA GLY A 234 -1.33 13.37 22.73
C GLY A 234 -1.77 11.95 22.39
N ASN A 235 -2.76 11.45 23.16
CA ASN A 235 -3.24 10.06 23.02
C ASN A 235 -4.30 9.87 21.92
N GLY A 236 -4.85 10.93 21.34
CA GLY A 236 -5.86 10.81 20.27
C GLY A 236 -6.63 12.09 19.96
N VAL A 237 -7.45 12.03 18.92
CA VAL A 237 -8.24 13.15 18.41
C VAL A 237 -9.62 12.70 17.93
N GLU A 238 -10.64 13.56 18.11
CA GLU A 238 -11.93 13.39 17.47
C GLU A 238 -11.86 13.86 16.01
N LEU A 239 -12.03 12.94 15.08
CA LEU A 239 -12.18 13.26 13.67
C LEU A 239 -13.65 13.62 13.40
N ILE A 240 -13.93 14.91 13.34
CA ILE A 240 -15.26 15.44 12.96
C ILE A 240 -15.42 15.25 11.45
N ALA A 241 -16.60 14.78 11.02
CA ALA A 241 -16.95 14.54 9.61
C ALA A 241 -16.96 15.86 8.81
#